data_b71c1b1922d9ac583fe8fcfee723ddc5
#
_entry.id   b71c1b1922d9ac583fe8fcfee723ddc5
#
_cell.length_a   1.000
_cell.length_b   1.000
_cell.length_c   1.000
_cell.angle_alpha   90.00
_cell.angle_beta   90.00
_cell.angle_gamma   90.00
#
_symmetry.space_group_name_H-M   'P 1'
#
loop_
_entity.id
_entity.type
_entity.pdbx_description
1 polymer ?
#
loop_
_entity_poly.entity_id
_entity_poly.type
_entity_poly.pdbx_seq_one_letter_code
_entity_poly.pdbx_strand_id
1 'polypeptide(L)'
;MPKKRRKLNKDFEKKIYTSKKNVELVLAKIYDIDDEDIQKEYMSAFNDVVYSYDQLKNDYELTGFNDNSDKLISDYIKAFSLFESEFEI
;
A
#
# COMPACT_ATOMS: atom_id res chain seq x y z
N MET A 1 -7.78 -35.21 3.00
CA MET A 1 -7.16 -34.36 3.99
C MET A 1 -7.55 -32.91 3.76
N PRO A 2 -8.09 -32.24 4.76
CA PRO A 2 -8.52 -30.87 4.56
C PRO A 2 -7.31 -29.97 4.35
N LYS A 3 -7.41 -29.10 3.37
CA LYS A 3 -6.41 -28.09 3.13
C LYS A 3 -6.46 -27.07 4.25
N LYS A 4 -5.30 -26.61 4.69
CA LYS A 4 -5.20 -25.53 5.65
C LYS A 4 -5.79 -24.27 5.00
N ARG A 5 -6.87 -23.76 5.55
CA ARG A 5 -7.51 -22.58 5.02
C ARG A 5 -6.73 -21.33 5.43
N ARG A 6 -6.68 -20.36 4.51
CA ARG A 6 -6.18 -19.05 4.86
C ARG A 6 -7.12 -18.43 5.88
N LYS A 7 -6.56 -17.80 6.87
CA LYS A 7 -7.34 -17.06 7.84
C LYS A 7 -7.75 -15.73 7.21
N LEU A 8 -9.05 -15.49 7.11
CA LEU A 8 -9.59 -14.27 6.52
C LEU A 8 -10.05 -13.32 7.62
N ASN A 9 -9.96 -12.04 7.35
CA ASN A 9 -10.38 -11.01 8.29
C ASN A 9 -11.02 -9.87 7.49
N LYS A 10 -12.32 -9.70 7.63
CA LYS A 10 -13.08 -8.71 6.85
C LYS A 10 -12.63 -7.28 7.11
N ASP A 11 -12.32 -6.97 8.37
CA ASP A 11 -11.83 -5.62 8.72
C ASP A 11 -10.49 -5.34 8.07
N PHE A 12 -9.62 -6.34 8.05
CA PHE A 12 -8.32 -6.22 7.40
C PHE A 12 -8.47 -6.07 5.89
N GLU A 13 -9.39 -6.80 5.28
CA GLU A 13 -9.69 -6.67 3.85
C GLU A 13 -10.18 -5.26 3.50
N LYS A 14 -10.99 -4.65 4.36
CA LYS A 14 -11.41 -3.27 4.18
C LYS A 14 -10.22 -2.31 4.21
N LYS A 15 -9.27 -2.55 5.11
CA LYS A 15 -8.04 -1.75 5.19
C LYS A 15 -7.22 -1.88 3.92
N ILE A 16 -7.09 -3.10 3.39
CA ILE A 16 -6.39 -3.32 2.12
C ILE A 16 -7.09 -2.60 0.98
N TYR A 17 -8.41 -2.68 0.93
CA TYR A 17 -9.19 -2.00 -0.10
C TYR A 17 -9.00 -0.48 -0.04
N THR A 18 -9.06 0.09 1.17
CA THR A 18 -8.84 1.51 1.38
C THR A 18 -7.42 1.91 0.97
N SER A 19 -6.43 1.07 1.30
CA SER A 19 -5.04 1.29 0.91
C SER A 19 -4.89 1.30 -0.62
N LYS A 20 -5.54 0.37 -1.30
CA LYS A 20 -5.55 0.32 -2.77
C LYS A 20 -6.11 1.62 -3.35
N LYS A 21 -7.23 2.09 -2.82
CA LYS A 21 -7.84 3.35 -3.27
C LYS A 21 -6.90 4.53 -3.06
N ASN A 22 -6.27 4.61 -1.90
CA ASN A 22 -5.34 5.68 -1.59
C ASN A 22 -4.15 5.68 -2.54
N VAL A 23 -3.59 4.51 -2.82
CA VAL A 23 -2.47 4.37 -3.76
C VAL A 23 -2.90 4.82 -5.16
N GLU A 24 -4.07 4.38 -5.62
CA GLU A 24 -4.58 4.75 -6.94
C GLU A 24 -4.80 6.26 -7.06
N LEU A 25 -5.36 6.90 -6.03
CA LEU A 25 -5.60 8.33 -6.01
C LEU A 25 -4.30 9.12 -6.10
N VAL A 26 -3.30 8.73 -5.32
CA VAL A 26 -2.01 9.41 -5.34
C VAL A 26 -1.30 9.20 -6.68
N LEU A 27 -1.33 7.99 -7.22
CA LEU A 27 -0.77 7.72 -8.54
C LEU A 27 -1.40 8.60 -9.62
N ALA A 28 -2.73 8.74 -9.59
CA ALA A 28 -3.42 9.60 -10.55
C ALA A 28 -2.95 11.04 -10.44
N LYS A 29 -2.76 11.55 -9.22
CA LYS A 29 -2.25 12.90 -9.00
C LYS A 29 -0.82 13.06 -9.52
N ILE A 30 0.03 12.06 -9.30
CA ILE A 30 1.40 12.08 -9.78
C ILE A 30 1.45 12.09 -11.31
N TYR A 31 0.64 11.26 -11.95
CA TYR A 31 0.57 11.21 -13.42
C TYR A 31 0.03 12.52 -14.02
N ASP A 32 -0.69 13.31 -13.25
CA ASP A 32 -1.22 14.58 -13.69
C ASP A 32 -0.22 15.74 -13.59
N ILE A 33 0.96 15.49 -13.03
CA ILE A 33 2.02 16.49 -12.92
C ILE A 33 2.63 16.73 -14.31
N ASP A 34 2.63 18.00 -14.76
CA ASP A 34 3.12 18.37 -16.09
C ASP A 34 4.64 18.34 -16.19
N ASP A 35 5.34 18.70 -15.11
CA ASP A 35 6.80 18.75 -15.10
C ASP A 35 7.36 17.34 -14.91
N GLU A 36 8.10 16.86 -15.92
CA GLU A 36 8.65 15.50 -15.89
C GLU A 36 9.61 15.26 -14.74
N ASP A 37 10.43 16.24 -14.41
CA ASP A 37 11.42 16.08 -13.34
C ASP A 37 10.74 15.98 -11.99
N ILE A 38 9.73 16.80 -11.76
CA ILE A 38 8.92 16.76 -10.53
C ILE A 38 8.15 15.46 -10.45
N GLN A 39 7.56 15.04 -11.58
CA GLN A 39 6.83 13.78 -11.65
C GLN A 39 7.71 12.58 -11.28
N LYS A 40 8.94 12.55 -11.82
CA LYS A 40 9.89 11.49 -11.50
C LYS A 40 10.29 11.48 -10.04
N GLU A 41 10.46 12.65 -9.45
CA GLU A 41 10.80 12.79 -8.04
C GLU A 41 9.69 12.22 -7.16
N TYR A 42 8.44 12.60 -7.44
CA TYR A 42 7.28 12.10 -6.69
C TYR A 42 7.12 10.60 -6.88
N MET A 43 7.26 10.12 -8.10
CA MET A 43 7.13 8.70 -8.39
C MET A 43 8.21 7.88 -7.68
N SER A 44 9.44 8.37 -7.68
CA SER A 44 10.55 7.71 -6.99
C SER A 44 10.29 7.62 -5.48
N ALA A 45 9.79 8.69 -4.88
CA ALA A 45 9.45 8.69 -3.46
C ALA A 45 8.26 7.78 -3.17
N PHE A 46 7.28 7.75 -4.05
CA PHE A 46 6.08 6.96 -3.85
C PHE A 46 6.31 5.46 -4.09
N ASN A 47 7.41 5.08 -4.72
CA ASN A 47 7.74 3.65 -4.92
C ASN A 47 7.77 2.86 -3.61
N ASP A 48 8.25 3.46 -2.54
CA ASP A 48 8.28 2.79 -1.24
C ASP A 48 6.88 2.48 -0.72
N VAL A 49 5.95 3.41 -0.95
CA VAL A 49 4.54 3.22 -0.57
C VAL A 49 3.93 2.09 -1.38
N VAL A 50 4.14 2.09 -2.69
CA VAL A 50 3.62 1.05 -3.59
C VAL A 50 4.20 -0.31 -3.20
N TYR A 51 5.50 -0.36 -2.93
CA TYR A 51 6.17 -1.59 -2.51
C TYR A 51 5.55 -2.14 -1.23
N SER A 52 5.37 -1.29 -0.23
CA SER A 52 4.76 -1.71 1.04
C SER A 52 3.34 -2.21 0.85
N TYR A 53 2.57 -1.55 0.00
CA TYR A 53 1.22 -1.99 -0.32
C TYR A 53 1.22 -3.36 -1.02
N ASP A 54 2.10 -3.55 -2.00
CA ASP A 54 2.20 -4.82 -2.72
C ASP A 54 2.60 -5.96 -1.80
N GLN A 55 3.53 -5.73 -0.88
CA GLN A 55 3.91 -6.72 0.13
C GLN A 55 2.72 -7.12 0.99
N LEU A 56 1.99 -6.14 1.47
CA LEU A 56 0.80 -6.36 2.29
C LEU A 56 -0.25 -7.18 1.54
N LYS A 57 -0.57 -6.76 0.33
CA LYS A 57 -1.58 -7.42 -0.49
C LYS A 57 -1.18 -8.85 -0.84
N ASN A 58 0.05 -9.04 -1.30
CA ASN A 58 0.53 -10.35 -1.72
C ASN A 58 0.59 -11.32 -0.55
N ASP A 59 1.09 -10.87 0.60
CA ASP A 59 1.15 -11.71 1.79
C ASP A 59 -0.25 -12.15 2.20
N TYR A 60 -1.19 -11.22 2.22
CA TYR A 60 -2.55 -11.56 2.61
C TYR A 60 -3.20 -12.54 1.62
N GLU A 61 -2.99 -12.36 0.33
CA GLU A 61 -3.55 -13.25 -0.69
C GLU A 61 -2.97 -14.67 -0.58
N LEU A 62 -1.69 -14.78 -0.22
CA LEU A 62 -1.03 -16.08 -0.14
C LEU A 62 -1.25 -16.80 1.19
N THR A 63 -1.18 -16.08 2.29
CA THR A 63 -1.18 -16.69 3.62
C THR A 63 -2.37 -16.30 4.50
N GLY A 64 -3.16 -15.32 4.09
CA GLY A 64 -4.27 -14.81 4.86
C GLY A 64 -3.82 -13.94 6.01
N PHE A 65 -4.75 -13.66 6.92
CA PHE A 65 -4.46 -12.85 8.10
C PHE A 65 -3.62 -13.65 9.09
N ASN A 66 -2.47 -13.12 9.46
CA ASN A 66 -1.53 -13.79 10.36
C ASN A 66 -0.78 -12.75 11.20
N ASP A 67 0.15 -13.21 12.03
CA ASP A 67 0.90 -12.35 12.95
C ASP A 67 1.69 -11.26 12.23
N ASN A 68 2.06 -11.49 10.98
CA ASN A 68 2.80 -10.52 10.19
C ASN A 68 1.91 -9.45 9.56
N SER A 69 0.61 -9.67 9.52
CA SER A 69 -0.32 -8.76 8.83
C SER A 69 -0.33 -7.36 9.43
N ASP A 70 -0.36 -7.28 10.76
CA ASP A 70 -0.35 -5.99 11.45
C ASP A 70 0.95 -5.21 11.20
N LYS A 71 2.07 -5.93 11.13
CA LYS A 71 3.35 -5.31 10.82
C LYS A 71 3.35 -4.74 9.42
N LEU A 72 2.87 -5.50 8.45
CA LEU A 72 2.85 -5.07 7.05
C LEU A 72 1.95 -3.86 6.84
N ILE A 73 0.78 -3.84 7.46
CA ILE A 73 -0.11 -2.69 7.31
C ILE A 73 0.47 -1.45 8.02
N SER A 74 1.15 -1.64 9.16
CA SER A 74 1.84 -0.55 9.83
C SER A 74 2.96 0.02 8.96
N ASP A 75 3.73 -0.83 8.30
CA ASP A 75 4.79 -0.42 7.40
C ASP A 75 4.23 0.40 6.23
N TYR A 76 3.11 -0.03 5.67
CA TYR A 76 2.44 0.71 4.60
C TYR A 76 1.97 2.09 5.09
N ILE A 77 1.31 2.14 6.24
CA ILE A 77 0.80 3.40 6.80
C ILE A 77 1.95 4.37 7.05
N LYS A 78 3.05 3.88 7.59
CA LYS A 78 4.25 4.67 7.86
C LYS A 78 4.83 5.25 6.57
N ALA A 79 4.98 4.41 5.54
CA ALA A 79 5.50 4.84 4.25
C ALA A 79 4.59 5.89 3.61
N PHE A 80 3.28 5.68 3.66
CA PHE A 80 2.31 6.63 3.13
C PHE A 80 2.37 7.97 3.87
N SER A 81 2.43 7.92 5.20
CA SER A 81 2.51 9.14 6.02
C SER A 81 3.77 9.94 5.73
N LEU A 82 4.91 9.27 5.56
CA LEU A 82 6.16 9.94 5.21
C LEU A 82 6.04 10.62 3.86
N PHE A 83 5.45 9.96 2.89
CA PHE A 83 5.25 10.54 1.57
C PHE A 83 4.35 11.78 1.65
N GLU A 84 3.22 11.69 2.36
CA GLU A 84 2.31 12.82 2.53
C GLU A 84 3.01 14.01 3.19
N SER A 85 3.83 13.74 4.20
CA SER A 85 4.56 14.77 4.93
C SER A 85 5.56 15.50 4.04
N GLU A 86 6.23 14.78 3.13
CA GLU A 86 7.24 15.39 2.25
C GLU A 86 6.65 16.12 1.06
N PHE A 87 5.56 15.60 0.49
CA PHE A 87 5.09 16.08 -0.82
C PHE A 87 3.71 16.73 -0.80
N GLU A 88 3.04 16.74 0.33
CA GLU A 88 1.75 17.44 0.51
C GLU A 88 0.69 17.09 -0.55
N ILE A 89 0.57 15.84 -0.86
CA ILE A 89 -0.44 15.39 -1.81
C ILE A 89 -1.78 15.10 -1.14
#